data_769d547304c3c328bc304ce2efdd39a5
#
_entry.id   769d547304c3c328bc304ce2efdd39a5
#
_cell.length_a   1.000
_cell.length_b   1.000
_cell.length_c   1.000
_cell.angle_alpha   90.00
_cell.angle_beta   90.00
_cell.angle_gamma   90.00
#
_symmetry.space_group_name_H-M   'P 1'
#
loop_
_entity.id
_entity.type
_entity.pdbx_description
1 polymer ?
#
loop_
_entity_poly.entity_id
_entity_poly.type
_entity_poly.pdbx_seq_one_letter_code
_entity_poly.pdbx_strand_id
1 'polypeptide(L)'
;LAKKYGVKLLIDSARFAENAYFIKTREAGYADKSIIDICREIYSHADYMTMSAKKDGIVNIGGFLGFKDEKDMQKCQMYSIMFEGYLTYGGMAGRDMNALAQGLRESMEFDYLETRIKQVAYLASKLDEYGIPYQRPAGGHAIFVDAKKILTNVPKEEFQAQTLAIELYLEAGIRGVEIGALLADRDPDTKENRYPRLELLRLAIPRRVYTNNHMDYIAAALKNVYDRRESITSG
;
A
#
# COMPACT_ATOMS: atom_id res chain seq x y z
N LEU A 1 -4.60 22.70 -10.67
CA LEU A 1 -4.90 23.46 -9.45
C LEU A 1 -3.63 24.03 -8.82
N ALA A 2 -2.61 23.22 -8.45
CA ALA A 2 -1.40 23.70 -7.78
C ALA A 2 -0.75 24.89 -8.46
N LYS A 3 -0.50 24.83 -9.78
CA LYS A 3 0.03 25.94 -10.58
C LYS A 3 -0.84 27.20 -10.52
N LYS A 4 -2.19 27.03 -10.51
CA LYS A 4 -3.12 28.17 -10.44
C LYS A 4 -2.97 28.96 -9.15
N TYR A 5 -2.63 28.30 -8.06
CA TYR A 5 -2.49 28.90 -6.74
C TYR A 5 -1.03 29.11 -6.30
N GLY A 6 -0.06 28.86 -7.18
CA GLY A 6 1.36 29.01 -6.86
C GLY A 6 1.87 28.05 -5.78
N VAL A 7 1.19 26.91 -5.60
CA VAL A 7 1.53 25.90 -4.59
C VAL A 7 2.40 24.81 -5.22
N LYS A 8 3.47 24.41 -4.55
CA LYS A 8 4.33 23.30 -4.96
C LYS A 8 3.61 21.97 -4.83
N LEU A 9 3.79 21.08 -5.81
CA LEU A 9 3.22 19.73 -5.81
C LEU A 9 4.28 18.70 -5.45
N LEU A 10 4.07 18.00 -4.34
CA LEU A 10 4.87 16.85 -3.94
C LEU A 10 4.08 15.57 -4.21
N ILE A 11 4.71 14.58 -4.86
CA ILE A 11 4.13 13.26 -5.11
C ILE A 11 4.82 12.21 -4.24
N ASP A 12 4.04 11.49 -3.43
CA ASP A 12 4.49 10.23 -2.82
C ASP A 12 4.53 9.14 -3.90
N SER A 13 5.74 8.74 -4.25
CA SER A 13 6.04 7.85 -5.37
C SER A 13 6.22 6.39 -4.97
N ALA A 14 5.85 6.04 -3.75
CA ALA A 14 6.05 4.69 -3.23
C ALA A 14 5.47 3.59 -4.12
N ARG A 15 4.38 3.87 -4.86
CA ARG A 15 3.72 2.95 -5.79
C ARG A 15 3.48 3.56 -7.16
N PHE A 16 4.48 4.24 -7.67
CA PHE A 16 4.38 4.99 -8.93
C PHE A 16 4.10 4.11 -10.13
N ALA A 17 4.71 2.94 -10.19
CA ALA A 17 4.57 2.01 -11.30
C ALA A 17 3.20 1.30 -11.28
N GLU A 18 2.72 0.88 -10.09
CA GLU A 18 1.37 0.35 -9.94
C GLU A 18 0.32 1.39 -10.37
N ASN A 19 0.50 2.67 -10.01
CA ASN A 19 -0.39 3.75 -10.44
C ASN A 19 -0.34 3.97 -11.95
N ALA A 20 0.84 3.94 -12.56
CA ALA A 20 0.98 4.06 -14.01
C ALA A 20 0.30 2.89 -14.75
N TYR A 21 0.37 1.68 -14.20
CA TYR A 21 -0.37 0.54 -14.73
C TYR A 21 -1.89 0.76 -14.70
N PHE A 22 -2.42 1.27 -13.58
CA PHE A 22 -3.85 1.59 -13.50
C PHE A 22 -4.27 2.69 -14.48
N ILE A 23 -3.46 3.72 -14.67
CA ILE A 23 -3.71 4.75 -15.68
C ILE A 23 -3.74 4.12 -17.07
N LYS A 24 -2.71 3.31 -17.43
CA LYS A 24 -2.67 2.62 -18.73
C LYS A 24 -3.90 1.77 -19.00
N THR A 25 -4.39 1.07 -17.99
CA THR A 25 -5.46 0.07 -18.16
C THR A 25 -6.87 0.61 -17.94
N ARG A 26 -7.02 1.80 -17.35
CA ARG A 26 -8.33 2.33 -16.93
C ARG A 26 -8.67 3.69 -17.51
N GLU A 27 -7.65 4.50 -17.90
CA GLU A 27 -7.87 5.87 -18.38
C GLU A 27 -7.92 5.92 -19.91
N ALA A 28 -8.87 6.66 -20.43
CA ALA A 28 -9.01 6.86 -21.88
C ALA A 28 -7.76 7.56 -22.46
N GLY A 29 -7.25 7.08 -23.58
CA GLY A 29 -6.09 7.65 -24.27
C GLY A 29 -4.73 7.21 -23.74
N TYR A 30 -4.67 6.29 -22.77
CA TYR A 30 -3.41 5.80 -22.21
C TYR A 30 -3.06 4.36 -22.59
N ALA A 31 -3.95 3.62 -23.22
CA ALA A 31 -3.75 2.21 -23.54
C ALA A 31 -2.49 1.94 -24.38
N ASP A 32 -2.14 2.84 -25.30
CA ASP A 32 -1.00 2.69 -26.20
C ASP A 32 0.31 3.29 -25.65
N LYS A 33 0.25 4.03 -24.54
CA LYS A 33 1.45 4.61 -23.90
C LYS A 33 2.24 3.55 -23.15
N SER A 34 3.57 3.67 -23.16
CA SER A 34 4.40 2.85 -22.27
C SER A 34 4.24 3.26 -20.81
N ILE A 35 4.53 2.32 -19.88
CA ILE A 35 4.53 2.65 -18.43
C ILE A 35 5.49 3.79 -18.12
N ILE A 36 6.67 3.80 -18.75
CA ILE A 36 7.68 4.84 -18.58
C ILE A 36 7.14 6.21 -19.01
N ASP A 37 6.44 6.30 -20.14
CA ASP A 37 5.92 7.58 -20.63
C ASP A 37 4.80 8.10 -19.74
N ILE A 38 3.96 7.21 -19.20
CA ILE A 38 2.95 7.59 -18.21
C ILE A 38 3.63 8.11 -16.93
N CYS A 39 4.65 7.45 -16.44
CA CYS A 39 5.42 7.93 -15.29
C CYS A 39 6.04 9.30 -15.55
N ARG A 40 6.66 9.51 -16.72
CA ARG A 40 7.22 10.81 -17.11
C ARG A 40 6.16 11.91 -17.14
N GLU A 41 4.98 11.61 -17.66
CA GLU A 41 3.86 12.55 -17.67
C GLU A 41 3.43 12.92 -16.26
N ILE A 42 3.25 11.95 -15.35
CA ILE A 42 2.93 12.19 -13.94
C ILE A 42 3.96 13.15 -13.31
N TYR A 43 5.24 12.83 -13.44
CA TYR A 43 6.31 13.63 -12.83
C TYR A 43 6.56 14.95 -13.52
N SER A 44 6.10 15.15 -14.76
CA SER A 44 6.14 16.46 -15.42
C SER A 44 5.37 17.51 -14.64
N HIS A 45 4.36 17.12 -13.87
CA HIS A 45 3.52 17.99 -13.06
C HIS A 45 4.04 18.22 -11.63
N ALA A 46 4.92 17.36 -11.13
CA ALA A 46 5.45 17.46 -9.77
C ALA A 46 6.60 18.46 -9.65
N ASP A 47 6.70 19.15 -8.53
CA ASP A 47 7.87 19.93 -8.14
C ASP A 47 8.85 19.08 -7.31
N TYR A 48 8.30 18.17 -6.51
CA TYR A 48 9.02 17.26 -5.64
C TYR A 48 8.46 15.86 -5.71
N MET A 49 9.30 14.88 -5.37
CA MET A 49 8.86 13.52 -5.15
C MET A 49 9.55 12.89 -3.94
N THR A 50 8.83 12.03 -3.24
CA THR A 50 9.36 11.13 -2.21
C THR A 50 9.19 9.70 -2.65
N MET A 51 10.15 8.84 -2.35
CA MET A 51 10.08 7.42 -2.69
C MET A 51 10.48 6.55 -1.50
N SER A 52 9.58 5.70 -1.07
CA SER A 52 9.94 4.54 -0.25
C SER A 52 10.30 3.39 -1.18
N ALA A 53 11.57 3.07 -1.27
CA ALA A 53 12.09 2.06 -2.20
C ALA A 53 11.63 0.63 -1.89
N LYS A 54 11.20 0.36 -0.66
CA LYS A 54 10.68 -0.94 -0.20
C LYS A 54 9.36 -1.38 -0.86
N LYS A 55 8.86 -0.61 -1.80
CA LYS A 55 7.61 -0.86 -2.55
C LYS A 55 7.94 -1.07 -4.02
N ASP A 56 7.69 -0.11 -4.89
CA ASP A 56 7.97 -0.27 -6.32
C ASP A 56 9.46 -0.27 -6.67
N GLY A 57 10.34 0.15 -5.75
CA GLY A 57 11.77 -0.06 -5.90
C GLY A 57 12.23 -1.52 -5.80
N ILE A 58 11.37 -2.44 -5.36
CA ILE A 58 11.62 -3.91 -5.22
C ILE A 58 12.88 -4.21 -4.40
N VAL A 59 13.14 -3.45 -3.36
CA VAL A 59 14.27 -3.62 -2.44
C VAL A 59 13.82 -3.66 -0.98
N ASN A 60 14.72 -4.07 -0.09
CA ASN A 60 14.44 -4.19 1.34
C ASN A 60 14.62 -2.89 2.12
N ILE A 61 15.40 -1.95 1.60
CA ILE A 61 15.81 -0.73 2.29
C ILE A 61 15.89 0.45 1.31
N GLY A 62 15.86 1.65 1.87
CA GLY A 62 16.15 2.87 1.16
C GLY A 62 14.94 3.63 0.66
N GLY A 63 15.25 4.76 0.10
CA GLY A 63 14.34 5.73 -0.48
C GLY A 63 15.14 6.89 -1.05
N PHE A 64 14.45 7.80 -1.68
CA PHE A 64 15.07 9.03 -2.17
C PHE A 64 14.05 10.17 -2.30
N LEU A 65 14.59 11.37 -2.35
CA LEU A 65 13.85 12.58 -2.67
C LEU A 65 14.27 13.08 -4.05
N GLY A 66 13.33 13.55 -4.83
CA GLY A 66 13.57 14.20 -6.12
C GLY A 66 13.08 15.64 -6.10
N PHE A 67 13.82 16.52 -6.72
CA PHE A 67 13.54 17.96 -6.79
C PHE A 67 13.72 18.46 -8.22
N LYS A 68 12.87 19.39 -8.65
CA LYS A 68 13.09 20.19 -9.87
C LYS A 68 13.94 21.42 -9.62
N ASP A 69 13.86 21.98 -8.41
CA ASP A 69 14.56 23.20 -8.01
C ASP A 69 15.78 22.84 -7.17
N GLU A 70 16.97 23.26 -7.64
CA GLU A 70 18.24 22.99 -6.96
C GLU A 70 18.33 23.69 -5.59
N LYS A 71 17.75 24.88 -5.43
CA LYS A 71 17.78 25.61 -4.15
C LYS A 71 16.98 24.87 -3.08
N ASP A 72 15.86 24.25 -3.46
CA ASP A 72 15.08 23.44 -2.53
C ASP A 72 15.79 22.13 -2.18
N MET A 73 16.49 21.52 -3.15
CA MET A 73 17.37 20.39 -2.89
C MET A 73 18.46 20.75 -1.88
N GLN A 74 19.16 21.87 -2.06
CA GLN A 74 20.22 22.32 -1.17
C GLN A 74 19.73 22.53 0.27
N LYS A 75 18.53 23.07 0.48
CA LYS A 75 17.92 23.20 1.82
C LYS A 75 17.73 21.85 2.51
N CYS A 76 17.36 20.81 1.74
CA CYS A 76 17.14 19.46 2.29
C CYS A 76 18.44 18.71 2.55
N GLN A 77 19.55 19.07 1.92
CA GLN A 77 20.83 18.38 2.07
C GLN A 77 21.33 18.33 3.50
N MET A 78 21.23 19.42 4.26
CA MET A 78 21.63 19.45 5.67
C MET A 78 20.81 18.49 6.52
N TYR A 79 19.51 18.40 6.27
CA TYR A 79 18.66 17.43 6.96
C TYR A 79 18.99 15.98 6.58
N SER A 80 19.33 15.73 5.31
CA SER A 80 19.79 14.41 4.88
C SER A 80 21.05 13.98 5.66
N ILE A 81 22.04 14.85 5.80
CA ILE A 81 23.26 14.57 6.57
C ILE A 81 22.95 14.27 8.04
N MET A 82 22.01 15.01 8.63
CA MET A 82 21.67 14.87 10.06
C MET A 82 20.87 13.60 10.37
N PHE A 83 19.97 13.17 9.47
CA PHE A 83 18.98 12.15 9.78
C PHE A 83 19.15 10.85 9.00
N GLU A 84 19.80 10.86 7.84
CA GLU A 84 19.90 9.71 6.96
C GLU A 84 21.35 9.29 6.70
N GLY A 85 22.15 10.16 6.14
CA GLY A 85 23.53 9.91 5.80
C GLY A 85 24.09 10.91 4.81
N TYR A 86 25.33 10.68 4.34
CA TYR A 86 26.00 11.62 3.45
C TYR A 86 25.30 11.70 2.09
N LEU A 87 25.36 12.85 1.44
CA LEU A 87 24.56 13.22 0.26
C LEU A 87 24.64 12.27 -0.93
N THR A 88 25.78 11.58 -1.09
CA THR A 88 26.01 10.68 -2.23
C THR A 88 25.36 9.31 -2.10
N TYR A 89 25.08 8.85 -0.87
CA TYR A 89 24.53 7.51 -0.63
C TYR A 89 23.42 7.46 0.43
N GLY A 90 23.19 8.54 1.21
CA GLY A 90 22.13 8.57 2.22
C GLY A 90 22.21 7.45 3.25
N GLY A 91 23.41 6.96 3.59
CA GLY A 91 23.61 5.80 4.47
C GLY A 91 23.42 4.43 3.81
N MET A 92 23.10 4.36 2.51
CA MET A 92 22.89 3.10 1.80
C MET A 92 24.21 2.49 1.33
N ALA A 93 24.34 1.16 1.43
CA ALA A 93 25.45 0.44 0.82
C ALA A 93 25.32 0.44 -0.72
N GLY A 94 26.46 0.41 -1.42
CA GLY A 94 26.50 0.43 -2.88
C GLY A 94 25.69 -0.70 -3.54
N ARG A 95 25.71 -1.91 -2.92
CA ARG A 95 24.87 -3.03 -3.39
C ARG A 95 23.39 -2.75 -3.32
N ASP A 96 22.93 -2.03 -2.30
CA ASP A 96 21.51 -1.69 -2.11
C ASP A 96 21.09 -0.60 -3.11
N MET A 97 21.97 0.36 -3.42
CA MET A 97 21.76 1.34 -4.48
C MET A 97 21.68 0.68 -5.87
N ASN A 98 22.56 -0.28 -6.16
CA ASN A 98 22.51 -1.04 -7.40
C ASN A 98 21.24 -1.88 -7.51
N ALA A 99 20.83 -2.54 -6.42
CA ALA A 99 19.56 -3.28 -6.38
C ALA A 99 18.37 -2.35 -6.61
N LEU A 100 18.35 -1.15 -5.99
CA LEU A 100 17.32 -0.16 -6.22
C LEU A 100 17.28 0.31 -7.68
N ALA A 101 18.43 0.60 -8.28
CA ALA A 101 18.50 1.00 -9.69
C ALA A 101 17.92 -0.08 -10.63
N GLN A 102 18.21 -1.35 -10.35
CA GLN A 102 17.64 -2.48 -11.09
C GLN A 102 16.13 -2.62 -10.81
N GLY A 103 15.73 -2.56 -9.56
CA GLY A 103 14.33 -2.68 -9.15
C GLY A 103 13.42 -1.60 -9.76
N LEU A 104 13.91 -0.37 -9.88
CA LEU A 104 13.18 0.71 -10.54
C LEU A 104 12.96 0.45 -12.04
N ARG A 105 13.91 -0.20 -12.73
CA ARG A 105 13.72 -0.60 -14.13
C ARG A 105 12.71 -1.72 -14.25
N GLU A 106 12.87 -2.78 -13.47
CA GLU A 106 11.98 -3.94 -13.47
C GLU A 106 10.55 -3.60 -13.06
N SER A 107 10.36 -2.67 -12.13
CA SER A 107 9.03 -2.26 -11.68
C SER A 107 8.19 -1.60 -12.77
N MET A 108 8.81 -1.09 -13.82
CA MET A 108 8.11 -0.48 -14.97
C MET A 108 7.82 -1.46 -16.11
N GLU A 109 8.23 -2.73 -15.99
CA GLU A 109 7.89 -3.76 -16.96
C GLU A 109 6.41 -4.12 -16.88
N PHE A 110 5.72 -4.10 -18.03
CA PHE A 110 4.27 -4.32 -18.05
C PHE A 110 3.88 -5.69 -17.54
N ASP A 111 4.56 -6.74 -17.93
CA ASP A 111 4.24 -8.13 -17.55
C ASP A 111 4.41 -8.35 -16.04
N TYR A 112 5.43 -7.71 -15.45
CA TYR A 112 5.60 -7.70 -13.99
C TYR A 112 4.41 -7.04 -13.29
N LEU A 113 4.02 -5.84 -13.74
CA LEU A 113 2.90 -5.10 -13.16
C LEU A 113 1.57 -5.84 -13.36
N GLU A 114 1.35 -6.40 -14.52
CA GLU A 114 0.15 -7.18 -14.81
C GLU A 114 0.04 -8.38 -13.86
N THR A 115 1.11 -9.15 -13.70
CA THR A 115 1.17 -10.29 -12.77
C THR A 115 0.90 -9.83 -11.34
N ARG A 116 1.52 -8.73 -10.93
CA ARG A 116 1.37 -8.14 -9.61
C ARG A 116 -0.08 -7.75 -9.29
N ILE A 117 -0.72 -7.03 -10.21
CA ILE A 117 -2.09 -6.55 -10.04
C ILE A 117 -3.09 -7.71 -10.14
N LYS A 118 -2.88 -8.64 -11.08
CA LYS A 118 -3.73 -9.83 -11.22
C LYS A 118 -3.71 -10.73 -9.97
N GLN A 119 -2.59 -10.81 -9.24
CA GLN A 119 -2.53 -11.56 -8.00
C GLN A 119 -3.44 -10.98 -6.91
N VAL A 120 -3.49 -9.65 -6.79
CA VAL A 120 -4.42 -8.98 -5.86
C VAL A 120 -5.87 -9.17 -6.31
N ALA A 121 -6.13 -9.03 -7.61
CA ALA A 121 -7.46 -9.26 -8.19
C ALA A 121 -7.93 -10.72 -8.01
N TYR A 122 -7.01 -11.69 -8.07
CA TYR A 122 -7.31 -13.10 -7.83
C TYR A 122 -7.81 -13.34 -6.39
N LEU A 123 -7.11 -12.80 -5.38
CA LEU A 123 -7.62 -12.89 -4.00
C LEU A 123 -8.99 -12.19 -3.88
N ALA A 124 -9.17 -11.04 -4.50
CA ALA A 124 -10.43 -10.33 -4.49
C ALA A 124 -11.58 -11.18 -5.08
N SER A 125 -11.34 -11.87 -6.20
CA SER A 125 -12.36 -12.73 -6.82
C SER A 125 -12.76 -13.91 -5.91
N LYS A 126 -11.80 -14.46 -5.14
CA LYS A 126 -12.11 -15.50 -4.14
C LYS A 126 -12.97 -14.97 -3.00
N LEU A 127 -12.71 -13.76 -2.54
CA LEU A 127 -13.57 -13.13 -1.53
C LEU A 127 -14.98 -12.84 -2.07
N ASP A 128 -15.09 -12.49 -3.37
CA ASP A 128 -16.39 -12.34 -4.03
C ASP A 128 -17.18 -13.65 -4.09
N GLU A 129 -16.50 -14.76 -4.45
CA GLU A 129 -17.10 -16.10 -4.45
C GLU A 129 -17.65 -16.50 -3.07
N TYR A 130 -16.99 -16.08 -2.00
CA TYR A 130 -17.37 -16.39 -0.61
C TYR A 130 -18.30 -15.35 0.02
N GLY A 131 -18.62 -14.26 -0.68
CA GLY A 131 -19.45 -13.17 -0.16
C GLY A 131 -18.80 -12.36 0.97
N ILE A 132 -17.48 -12.40 1.07
CA ILE A 132 -16.73 -11.68 2.10
C ILE A 132 -16.57 -10.21 1.70
N PRO A 133 -17.05 -9.26 2.52
CA PRO A 133 -17.00 -7.84 2.19
C PRO A 133 -15.57 -7.28 2.30
N TYR A 134 -15.17 -6.50 1.31
CA TYR A 134 -13.91 -5.76 1.28
C TYR A 134 -14.08 -4.41 0.57
N GLN A 135 -13.11 -3.50 0.73
CA GLN A 135 -13.12 -2.20 0.06
C GLN A 135 -12.91 -2.34 -1.44
N ARG A 136 -13.85 -1.86 -2.23
CA ARG A 136 -13.85 -1.94 -3.70
C ARG A 136 -13.57 -0.59 -4.35
N PRO A 137 -12.95 -0.59 -5.56
CA PRO A 137 -12.34 -1.73 -6.23
C PRO A 137 -11.07 -2.20 -5.51
N ALA A 138 -10.64 -3.44 -5.77
CA ALA A 138 -9.37 -3.95 -5.27
C ALA A 138 -8.20 -3.10 -5.81
N GLY A 139 -7.23 -2.83 -4.95
CA GLY A 139 -6.03 -2.06 -5.30
C GLY A 139 -4.90 -2.89 -5.88
N GLY A 140 -3.69 -2.33 -5.90
CA GLY A 140 -2.50 -2.99 -6.46
C GLY A 140 -1.63 -3.73 -5.44
N HIS A 141 -1.85 -3.56 -4.13
CA HIS A 141 -0.90 -4.05 -3.14
C HIS A 141 -1.51 -4.77 -1.93
N ALA A 142 -2.81 -4.67 -1.75
CA ALA A 142 -3.50 -5.24 -0.59
C ALA A 142 -5.00 -5.40 -0.88
N ILE A 143 -5.61 -6.28 -0.12
CA ILE A 143 -7.07 -6.32 0.09
C ILE A 143 -7.37 -5.73 1.46
N PHE A 144 -8.41 -4.91 1.54
CA PHE A 144 -8.89 -4.31 2.77
C PHE A 144 -10.25 -4.91 3.11
N VAL A 145 -10.25 -5.94 3.96
CA VAL A 145 -11.45 -6.65 4.38
C VAL A 145 -12.26 -5.78 5.34
N ASP A 146 -13.56 -5.67 5.12
CA ASP A 146 -14.45 -4.83 5.93
C ASP A 146 -14.87 -5.55 7.20
N ALA A 147 -14.07 -5.41 8.26
CA ALA A 147 -14.30 -6.07 9.54
C ALA A 147 -15.61 -5.61 10.20
N LYS A 148 -16.00 -4.35 10.01
CA LYS A 148 -17.23 -3.80 10.55
C LYS A 148 -18.48 -4.48 9.99
N LYS A 149 -18.42 -4.90 8.71
CA LYS A 149 -19.51 -5.65 8.09
C LYS A 149 -19.49 -7.14 8.42
N ILE A 150 -18.35 -7.67 8.83
CA ILE A 150 -18.21 -9.09 9.21
C ILE A 150 -18.62 -9.30 10.65
N LEU A 151 -18.03 -8.54 11.58
CA LEU A 151 -18.19 -8.68 13.02
C LEU A 151 -19.22 -7.68 13.57
N THR A 152 -20.46 -7.79 13.10
CA THR A 152 -21.55 -6.88 13.50
C THR A 152 -21.98 -7.03 14.96
N ASN A 153 -21.68 -8.19 15.55
CA ASN A 153 -21.92 -8.53 16.96
C ASN A 153 -20.81 -8.04 17.91
N VAL A 154 -19.66 -7.61 17.39
CA VAL A 154 -18.54 -7.09 18.17
C VAL A 154 -18.70 -5.55 18.29
N PRO A 155 -18.80 -4.98 19.51
CA PRO A 155 -18.88 -3.53 19.70
C PRO A 155 -17.65 -2.81 19.12
N LYS A 156 -17.84 -1.57 18.68
CA LYS A 156 -16.73 -0.76 18.10
C LYS A 156 -15.62 -0.49 19.13
N GLU A 157 -15.96 -0.45 20.41
CA GLU A 157 -15.03 -0.25 21.54
C GLU A 157 -14.06 -1.44 21.69
N GLU A 158 -14.40 -2.57 21.11
CA GLU A 158 -13.64 -3.82 21.11
C GLU A 158 -12.88 -4.06 19.80
N PHE A 159 -12.69 -3.00 19.00
CA PHE A 159 -11.79 -2.96 17.82
C PHE A 159 -12.03 -4.10 16.82
N GLN A 160 -13.15 -4.08 16.12
CA GLN A 160 -13.58 -5.13 15.18
C GLN A 160 -12.49 -5.58 14.19
N ALA A 161 -11.69 -4.64 13.65
CA ALA A 161 -10.62 -4.99 12.71
C ALA A 161 -9.44 -5.71 13.40
N GLN A 162 -9.14 -5.36 14.65
CA GLN A 162 -8.15 -6.06 15.45
C GLN A 162 -8.63 -7.45 15.84
N THR A 163 -9.89 -7.58 16.26
CA THR A 163 -10.52 -8.87 16.55
C THR A 163 -10.46 -9.81 15.34
N LEU A 164 -10.82 -9.29 14.14
CA LEU A 164 -10.70 -10.07 12.89
C LEU A 164 -9.25 -10.47 12.58
N ALA A 165 -8.27 -9.60 12.86
CA ALA A 165 -6.86 -9.90 12.68
C ALA A 165 -6.39 -11.05 13.57
N ILE A 166 -6.83 -11.05 14.84
CA ILE A 166 -6.52 -12.11 15.81
C ILE A 166 -7.16 -13.43 15.39
N GLU A 167 -8.44 -13.41 15.05
CA GLU A 167 -9.17 -14.59 14.61
C GLU A 167 -8.56 -15.24 13.37
N LEU A 168 -8.13 -14.44 12.39
CA LEU A 168 -7.45 -14.94 11.20
C LEU A 168 -6.06 -15.51 11.51
N TYR A 169 -5.36 -14.91 12.48
CA TYR A 169 -4.07 -15.42 12.93
C TYR A 169 -4.22 -16.76 13.68
N LEU A 170 -5.20 -16.87 14.55
CA LEU A 170 -5.50 -18.14 15.27
C LEU A 170 -5.96 -19.24 14.33
N GLU A 171 -6.75 -18.89 13.31
CA GLU A 171 -7.25 -19.86 12.33
C GLU A 171 -6.14 -20.45 11.46
N ALA A 172 -5.20 -19.64 11.01
CA ALA A 172 -4.29 -20.08 9.94
C ALA A 172 -2.88 -19.45 9.99
N GLY A 173 -2.50 -18.76 11.06
CA GLY A 173 -1.21 -18.10 11.16
C GLY A 173 -1.05 -16.90 10.21
N ILE A 174 -2.14 -16.38 9.66
CA ILE A 174 -2.12 -15.27 8.69
C ILE A 174 -2.14 -13.95 9.44
N ARG A 175 -1.09 -13.15 9.24
CA ARG A 175 -0.97 -11.83 9.83
C ARG A 175 -1.57 -10.75 8.93
N GLY A 176 -2.63 -10.12 9.40
CA GLY A 176 -3.17 -8.88 8.84
C GLY A 176 -2.74 -7.64 9.64
N VAL A 177 -3.08 -6.47 9.14
CA VAL A 177 -2.84 -5.19 9.81
C VAL A 177 -4.18 -4.48 9.99
N GLU A 178 -4.50 -4.12 11.21
CA GLU A 178 -5.64 -3.28 11.53
C GLU A 178 -5.48 -1.90 10.88
N ILE A 179 -6.53 -1.42 10.22
CA ILE A 179 -6.66 -0.08 9.65
C ILE A 179 -8.03 0.47 10.08
N GLY A 180 -8.11 0.87 11.32
CA GLY A 180 -9.34 1.31 11.95
C GLY A 180 -9.05 2.15 13.20
N ALA A 181 -9.76 1.86 14.29
CA ALA A 181 -9.71 2.64 15.50
C ALA A 181 -8.34 2.64 16.21
N LEU A 182 -7.60 1.51 16.19
CA LEU A 182 -6.25 1.48 16.77
C LEU A 182 -5.27 2.34 15.97
N LEU A 183 -5.32 2.26 14.65
CA LEU A 183 -4.47 3.09 13.79
C LEU A 183 -4.84 4.58 13.89
N ALA A 184 -6.13 4.90 14.10
CA ALA A 184 -6.60 6.28 14.27
C ALA A 184 -6.11 6.90 15.57
N ASP A 185 -5.67 6.04 16.52
CA ASP A 185 -5.16 6.45 17.83
C ASP A 185 -6.20 7.26 18.66
N ARG A 186 -5.76 7.74 19.79
CA ARG A 186 -6.57 8.54 20.69
C ARG A 186 -6.49 10.02 20.35
N ASP A 187 -7.51 10.74 20.71
CA ASP A 187 -7.47 12.18 20.67
C ASP A 187 -6.37 12.69 21.63
N PRO A 188 -5.49 13.60 21.20
CA PRO A 188 -4.36 14.03 22.02
C PRO A 188 -4.77 14.83 23.28
N ASP A 189 -5.95 15.45 23.26
CA ASP A 189 -6.45 16.27 24.36
C ASP A 189 -7.38 15.48 25.28
N THR A 190 -8.43 14.85 24.73
CA THR A 190 -9.45 14.14 25.51
C THR A 190 -9.03 12.72 25.92
N LYS A 191 -8.03 12.14 25.25
CA LYS A 191 -7.58 10.74 25.39
C LYS A 191 -8.63 9.69 25.00
N GLU A 192 -9.75 10.09 24.43
CA GLU A 192 -10.78 9.19 23.93
C GLU A 192 -10.35 8.53 22.61
N ASN A 193 -10.79 7.29 22.39
CA ASN A 193 -10.54 6.59 21.14
C ASN A 193 -11.25 7.28 19.98
N ARG A 194 -10.55 7.44 18.87
CA ARG A 194 -11.14 7.89 17.61
C ARG A 194 -11.69 6.69 16.86
N TYR A 195 -12.96 6.78 16.46
CA TYR A 195 -13.62 5.71 15.70
C TYR A 195 -13.84 6.16 14.26
N PRO A 196 -13.00 5.73 13.31
CA PRO A 196 -13.17 6.08 11.91
C PRO A 196 -14.42 5.41 11.32
N ARG A 197 -14.88 5.93 10.18
CA ARG A 197 -16.03 5.34 9.48
C ARG A 197 -15.80 3.90 9.04
N LEU A 198 -14.55 3.56 8.71
CA LEU A 198 -14.13 2.25 8.21
C LEU A 198 -13.30 1.53 9.27
N GLU A 199 -13.60 0.24 9.47
CA GLU A 199 -12.82 -0.70 10.26
C GLU A 199 -12.35 -1.81 9.32
N LEU A 200 -11.10 -1.76 8.91
CA LEU A 200 -10.56 -2.61 7.85
C LEU A 200 -9.41 -3.48 8.35
N LEU A 201 -9.42 -4.75 7.94
CA LEU A 201 -8.26 -5.61 8.04
C LEU A 201 -7.50 -5.58 6.71
N ARG A 202 -6.29 -5.05 6.72
CA ARG A 202 -5.41 -5.00 5.56
C ARG A 202 -4.60 -6.27 5.42
N LEU A 203 -4.80 -6.96 4.31
CA LEU A 203 -3.98 -8.10 3.87
C LEU A 203 -3.02 -7.61 2.77
N ALA A 204 -1.81 -7.26 3.17
CA ALA A 204 -0.78 -6.82 2.24
C ALA A 204 -0.19 -8.01 1.47
N ILE A 205 -0.12 -7.90 0.16
CA ILE A 205 0.49 -8.90 -0.71
C ILE A 205 1.87 -8.40 -1.14
N PRO A 206 2.96 -8.94 -0.58
CA PRO A 206 4.31 -8.52 -0.93
C PRO A 206 4.65 -8.93 -2.37
N ARG A 207 5.58 -8.20 -2.98
CA ARG A 207 6.00 -8.41 -4.36
C ARG A 207 6.88 -9.66 -4.47
N ARG A 208 6.58 -10.53 -5.45
CA ARG A 208 7.39 -11.72 -5.78
C ARG A 208 7.59 -12.71 -4.61
N VAL A 209 6.62 -12.80 -3.68
CA VAL A 209 6.71 -13.68 -2.51
C VAL A 209 5.69 -14.80 -2.59
N TYR A 210 4.44 -14.48 -2.89
CA TYR A 210 3.34 -15.45 -2.85
C TYR A 210 2.90 -15.89 -4.25
N THR A 211 2.29 -17.07 -4.31
CA THR A 211 1.64 -17.66 -5.48
C THR A 211 0.13 -17.66 -5.29
N ASN A 212 -0.63 -18.07 -6.30
CA ASN A 212 -2.08 -18.22 -6.19
C ASN A 212 -2.49 -19.25 -5.12
N ASN A 213 -1.70 -20.31 -4.90
CA ASN A 213 -1.97 -21.28 -3.84
C ASN A 213 -1.97 -20.62 -2.44
N HIS A 214 -1.11 -19.62 -2.21
CA HIS A 214 -1.15 -18.85 -0.98
C HIS A 214 -2.41 -17.97 -0.89
N MET A 215 -2.86 -17.43 -2.03
CA MET A 215 -4.11 -16.66 -2.08
C MET A 215 -5.33 -17.56 -1.80
N ASP A 216 -5.36 -18.79 -2.33
CA ASP A 216 -6.39 -19.78 -2.04
C ASP A 216 -6.42 -20.12 -0.56
N TYR A 217 -5.25 -20.36 0.06
CA TYR A 217 -5.13 -20.61 1.48
C TYR A 217 -5.66 -19.45 2.34
N ILE A 218 -5.29 -18.21 1.98
CA ILE A 218 -5.76 -17.00 2.68
C ILE A 218 -7.28 -16.86 2.54
N ALA A 219 -7.81 -17.07 1.34
CA ALA A 219 -9.25 -16.98 1.09
C ALA A 219 -10.04 -18.05 1.87
N ALA A 220 -9.55 -19.28 1.90
CA ALA A 220 -10.15 -20.37 2.68
C ALA A 220 -10.17 -20.09 4.18
N ALA A 221 -9.05 -19.60 4.73
CA ALA A 221 -8.97 -19.23 6.14
C ALA A 221 -9.95 -18.09 6.49
N LEU A 222 -10.02 -17.05 5.65
CA LEU A 222 -11.01 -15.99 5.81
C LEU A 222 -12.45 -16.51 5.74
N LYS A 223 -12.70 -17.47 4.86
CA LYS A 223 -14.02 -18.13 4.75
C LYS A 223 -14.38 -18.83 6.05
N ASN A 224 -13.47 -19.61 6.63
CA ASN A 224 -13.70 -20.30 7.90
C ASN A 224 -14.04 -19.30 9.03
N VAL A 225 -13.29 -18.20 9.12
CA VAL A 225 -13.59 -17.13 10.10
C VAL A 225 -14.95 -16.49 9.81
N TYR A 226 -15.24 -16.20 8.54
CA TYR A 226 -16.50 -15.61 8.12
C TYR A 226 -17.70 -16.47 8.43
N ASP A 227 -17.60 -17.79 8.25
CA ASP A 227 -18.69 -18.75 8.51
C ASP A 227 -19.07 -18.82 9.99
N ARG A 228 -18.10 -18.66 10.90
CA ARG A 228 -18.32 -18.67 12.36
C ARG A 228 -18.43 -17.29 12.99
N ARG A 229 -18.53 -16.22 12.19
CA ARG A 229 -18.49 -14.82 12.66
C ARG A 229 -19.46 -14.48 13.79
N GLU A 230 -20.65 -15.11 13.78
CA GLU A 230 -21.66 -14.87 14.81
C GLU A 230 -21.25 -15.39 16.20
N SER A 231 -20.30 -16.33 16.27
CA SER A 231 -19.79 -16.89 17.52
C SER A 231 -18.52 -16.17 18.02
N ILE A 232 -17.98 -15.26 17.23
CA ILE A 232 -16.78 -14.51 17.59
C ILE A 232 -17.15 -13.45 18.63
N THR A 233 -16.48 -13.52 19.76
CA THR A 233 -16.53 -12.47 20.80
C THR A 233 -15.14 -11.86 20.91
N SER A 234 -15.07 -10.59 21.23
CA SER A 234 -13.80 -9.97 21.64
C SER A 234 -13.35 -10.58 22.97
N GLY A 235 -12.09 -10.89 23.06
CA GLY A 235 -11.43 -11.35 24.27
C GLY A 235 -10.87 -10.19 25.09
#